data_de0b12d577e364e8d2a406a57c123c0a
#
_entry.id   de0b12d577e364e8d2a406a57c123c0a
#
_cell.length_a   1.000
_cell.length_b   1.000
_cell.length_c   1.000
_cell.angle_alpha   90.00
_cell.angle_beta   90.00
_cell.angle_gamma   90.00
#
_symmetry.space_group_name_H-M   'P 1'
#
loop_
_entity.id
_entity.type
_entity.pdbx_description
1 polymer ?
#
loop_
_entity_poly.entity_id
_entity_poly.type
_entity_poly.pdbx_seq_one_letter_code
_entity_poly.pdbx_strand_id
1 'polypeptide(L)'
;DVGGRLFANNCALCHGSDARGAKGYPNLTDDDWLYGGSADAILTSIRDGRHGQMPPMAAAVGGTDQAVRDMALYVQSLSRPSMTDQPEVAASVARAEPRFAVCAACHGQDARGNQALGAPNLTDGIWLHGARLEDIETTIREGRSGRMPPHESVLSEERLHVLAAYVYGLSQP
;
A
#
# COMPACT_ATOMS: atom_id res chain seq x y z
N ASP A 1 -19.43 1.20 22.58
CA ASP A 1 -18.57 2.19 21.96
C ASP A 1 -19.21 2.68 20.64
N VAL A 2 -19.30 4.03 20.47
CA VAL A 2 -19.95 4.64 19.31
C VAL A 2 -19.05 4.48 18.06
N GLY A 3 -17.73 4.69 18.20
CA GLY A 3 -16.77 4.56 17.11
C GLY A 3 -16.78 3.14 16.52
N GLY A 4 -16.76 2.13 17.36
CA GLY A 4 -16.82 0.73 16.93
C GLY A 4 -18.10 0.40 16.16
N ARG A 5 -19.25 0.92 16.58
CA ARG A 5 -20.51 0.73 15.83
C ARG A 5 -20.49 1.47 14.48
N LEU A 6 -19.94 2.68 14.42
CA LEU A 6 -19.77 3.40 13.17
C LEU A 6 -18.85 2.66 12.22
N PHE A 7 -17.73 2.13 12.74
CA PHE A 7 -16.81 1.31 11.97
C PHE A 7 -17.47 0.05 11.42
N ALA A 8 -18.18 -0.70 12.26
CA ALA A 8 -18.85 -1.93 11.85
C ALA A 8 -19.88 -1.69 10.72
N ASN A 9 -20.58 -0.56 10.74
CA ASN A 9 -21.60 -0.25 9.76
C ASN A 9 -21.07 0.32 8.45
N ASN A 10 -19.91 0.99 8.45
CA ASN A 10 -19.44 1.75 7.29
C ASN A 10 -18.10 1.26 6.73
N CYS A 11 -17.27 0.57 7.52
CA CYS A 11 -15.88 0.29 7.19
C CYS A 11 -15.56 -1.21 7.15
N ALA A 12 -16.21 -2.00 8.02
CA ALA A 12 -15.88 -3.41 8.23
C ALA A 12 -16.06 -4.29 6.99
N LEU A 13 -16.94 -3.91 6.05
CA LEU A 13 -17.12 -4.64 4.79
C LEU A 13 -15.82 -4.75 3.99
N CYS A 14 -15.00 -3.69 3.98
CA CYS A 14 -13.75 -3.63 3.25
C CYS A 14 -12.54 -3.93 4.16
N HIS A 15 -12.51 -3.31 5.35
CA HIS A 15 -11.35 -3.40 6.26
C HIS A 15 -11.40 -4.58 7.24
N GLY A 16 -12.45 -5.41 7.18
CA GLY A 16 -12.65 -6.50 8.14
C GLY A 16 -13.28 -6.03 9.45
N SER A 17 -13.98 -6.93 10.14
CA SER A 17 -14.61 -6.61 11.45
C SER A 17 -13.58 -6.38 12.57
N ASP A 18 -12.37 -6.89 12.38
CA ASP A 18 -11.20 -6.72 13.24
C ASP A 18 -10.27 -5.58 12.78
N ALA A 19 -10.66 -4.85 11.72
CA ALA A 19 -9.91 -3.77 11.09
C ALA A 19 -8.53 -4.18 10.51
N ARG A 20 -8.25 -5.49 10.37
CA ARG A 20 -6.95 -6.00 9.87
C ARG A 20 -6.86 -6.04 8.35
N GLY A 21 -7.90 -5.57 7.66
CA GLY A 21 -7.92 -5.51 6.22
C GLY A 21 -8.04 -6.86 5.54
N ALA A 22 -7.81 -6.85 4.25
CA ALA A 22 -7.73 -8.01 3.36
C ALA A 22 -6.87 -7.66 2.15
N LYS A 23 -6.61 -8.61 1.25
CA LYS A 23 -5.87 -8.32 0.01
C LYS A 23 -6.55 -7.18 -0.77
N GLY A 24 -5.84 -6.06 -0.93
CA GLY A 24 -6.34 -4.85 -1.57
C GLY A 24 -7.01 -3.84 -0.62
N TYR A 25 -7.17 -4.18 0.65
CA TYR A 25 -7.74 -3.30 1.69
C TYR A 25 -6.77 -3.19 2.87
N PRO A 26 -6.32 -1.97 3.22
CA PRO A 26 -5.32 -1.79 4.27
C PRO A 26 -5.74 -2.32 5.64
N ASN A 27 -4.79 -2.85 6.37
CA ASN A 27 -4.89 -3.07 7.81
C ASN A 27 -4.87 -1.70 8.50
N LEU A 28 -5.78 -1.46 9.43
CA LEU A 28 -5.89 -0.21 10.18
C LEU A 28 -5.38 -0.34 11.63
N THR A 29 -4.79 -1.50 11.96
CA THR A 29 -4.27 -1.80 13.30
C THR A 29 -2.74 -1.82 13.36
N ASP A 30 -2.06 -1.59 12.22
CA ASP A 30 -0.61 -1.47 12.13
C ASP A 30 -0.15 -0.01 11.94
N ASP A 31 1.16 0.19 11.83
CA ASP A 31 1.77 1.51 11.69
C ASP A 31 2.01 1.89 10.22
N ASP A 32 1.59 1.06 9.26
CA ASP A 32 1.78 1.34 7.83
C ASP A 32 0.59 2.12 7.25
N TRP A 33 0.82 3.40 7.03
CA TRP A 33 -0.20 4.34 6.55
C TRP A 33 0.16 4.91 5.17
N LEU A 34 -0.56 4.51 4.14
CA LEU A 34 -0.34 4.99 2.76
C LEU A 34 -0.47 6.51 2.60
N TYR A 35 -1.36 7.14 3.37
CA TYR A 35 -1.67 8.58 3.28
C TYR A 35 -1.41 9.33 4.60
N GLY A 36 -0.69 8.69 5.53
CA GLY A 36 -0.39 9.21 6.85
C GLY A 36 -1.34 8.75 7.95
N GLY A 37 -0.77 8.46 9.13
CA GLY A 37 -1.45 7.93 10.31
C GLY A 37 -1.79 8.99 11.37
N SER A 38 -1.62 10.28 11.11
CA SER A 38 -2.08 11.32 12.03
C SER A 38 -3.62 11.37 12.07
N ALA A 39 -4.18 11.84 13.19
CA ALA A 39 -5.63 11.98 13.33
C ALA A 39 -6.25 12.78 12.18
N ASP A 40 -5.60 13.87 11.74
CA ASP A 40 -6.06 14.72 10.64
C ASP A 40 -5.97 14.01 9.28
N ALA A 41 -4.91 13.23 9.03
CA ALA A 41 -4.76 12.46 7.80
C ALA A 41 -5.81 11.35 7.69
N ILE A 42 -6.10 10.69 8.81
CA ILE A 42 -7.17 9.68 8.90
C ILE A 42 -8.54 10.33 8.68
N LEU A 43 -8.83 11.46 9.35
CA LEU A 43 -10.07 12.20 9.15
C LEU A 43 -10.26 12.61 7.69
N THR A 44 -9.21 13.16 7.06
CA THR A 44 -9.22 13.52 5.63
C THR A 44 -9.49 12.29 4.75
N SER A 45 -8.87 11.15 5.06
CA SER A 45 -9.08 9.90 4.30
C SER A 45 -10.51 9.40 4.41
N ILE A 46 -11.13 9.50 5.59
CA ILE A 46 -12.52 9.09 5.80
C ILE A 46 -13.48 10.08 5.14
N ARG A 47 -13.27 11.39 5.34
CA ARG A 47 -14.15 12.44 4.80
C ARG A 47 -14.14 12.42 3.28
N ASP A 48 -12.97 12.59 2.68
CA ASP A 48 -12.80 12.89 1.25
C ASP A 48 -12.59 11.63 0.40
N GLY A 49 -12.35 10.48 1.05
CA GLY A 49 -11.96 9.25 0.38
C GLY A 49 -10.53 9.29 -0.15
N ARG A 50 -10.12 8.21 -0.79
CA ARG A 50 -8.80 8.10 -1.44
C ARG A 50 -8.92 7.38 -2.78
N HIS A 51 -8.07 7.78 -3.72
CA HIS A 51 -7.92 7.09 -4.99
C HIS A 51 -6.43 6.90 -5.28
N GLY A 52 -5.94 5.71 -4.97
CA GLY A 52 -4.56 5.32 -5.26
C GLY A 52 -4.46 4.69 -6.64
N GLN A 53 -3.47 5.10 -7.43
CA GLN A 53 -3.19 4.53 -8.74
C GLN A 53 -1.70 4.27 -8.91
N MET A 54 -1.36 3.04 -9.30
CA MET A 54 -0.07 2.66 -9.85
C MET A 54 -0.31 2.26 -11.31
N PRO A 55 0.26 2.95 -12.29
CA PRO A 55 0.09 2.58 -13.69
C PRO A 55 0.80 1.26 -14.02
N PRO A 56 0.44 0.56 -15.11
CA PRO A 56 1.22 -0.55 -15.63
C PRO A 56 2.64 -0.12 -15.97
N MET A 57 3.64 -0.82 -15.42
CA MET A 57 5.05 -0.45 -15.54
C MET A 57 5.89 -1.42 -16.39
N ALA A 58 5.29 -2.48 -16.94
CA ALA A 58 6.01 -3.51 -17.69
C ALA A 58 6.90 -2.92 -18.82
N ALA A 59 6.36 -2.00 -19.61
CA ALA A 59 7.11 -1.35 -20.68
C ALA A 59 8.29 -0.50 -20.14
N ALA A 60 8.06 0.22 -19.04
CA ALA A 60 9.06 1.10 -18.44
C ALA A 60 10.24 0.33 -17.81
N VAL A 61 10.00 -0.89 -17.30
CA VAL A 61 11.05 -1.74 -16.73
C VAL A 61 11.79 -2.60 -17.77
N GLY A 62 11.42 -2.53 -19.05
CA GLY A 62 12.12 -3.20 -20.16
C GLY A 62 11.26 -4.04 -21.09
N GLY A 63 9.94 -4.14 -20.86
CA GLY A 63 8.94 -4.67 -21.80
C GLY A 63 8.92 -6.19 -21.98
N THR A 64 9.78 -6.95 -21.30
CA THR A 64 9.84 -8.41 -21.39
C THR A 64 9.40 -9.06 -20.08
N ASP A 65 8.91 -10.30 -20.13
CA ASP A 65 8.57 -11.05 -18.92
C ASP A 65 9.77 -11.21 -17.98
N GLN A 66 10.97 -11.40 -18.54
CA GLN A 66 12.19 -11.47 -17.75
C GLN A 66 12.48 -10.15 -17.02
N ALA A 67 12.30 -9.00 -17.69
CA ALA A 67 12.51 -7.69 -17.06
C ALA A 67 11.49 -7.40 -15.95
N VAL A 68 10.25 -7.81 -16.12
CA VAL A 68 9.21 -7.73 -15.08
C VAL A 68 9.58 -8.62 -13.89
N ARG A 69 10.00 -9.86 -14.16
CA ARG A 69 10.43 -10.80 -13.12
C ARG A 69 11.67 -10.30 -12.37
N ASP A 70 12.67 -9.79 -13.09
CA ASP A 70 13.88 -9.22 -12.48
C ASP A 70 13.52 -8.05 -11.55
N MET A 71 12.62 -7.15 -12.00
CA MET A 71 12.15 -6.04 -11.18
C MET A 71 11.33 -6.51 -9.98
N ALA A 72 10.50 -7.53 -10.13
CA ALA A 72 9.75 -8.11 -9.02
C ALA A 72 10.68 -8.72 -7.96
N LEU A 73 11.73 -9.43 -8.36
CA LEU A 73 12.75 -9.96 -7.46
C LEU A 73 13.54 -8.84 -6.77
N TYR A 74 13.89 -7.78 -7.50
CA TYR A 74 14.51 -6.59 -6.90
C TYR A 74 13.62 -5.98 -5.83
N VAL A 75 12.37 -5.68 -6.14
CA VAL A 75 11.42 -5.08 -5.19
C VAL A 75 11.20 -6.00 -3.98
N GLN A 76 11.06 -7.31 -4.20
CA GLN A 76 10.90 -8.27 -3.10
C GLN A 76 12.16 -8.34 -2.21
N SER A 77 13.35 -8.20 -2.80
CA SER A 77 14.62 -8.21 -2.05
C SER A 77 14.80 -7.00 -1.15
N LEU A 78 14.14 -5.87 -1.42
CA LEU A 78 14.20 -4.67 -0.57
C LEU A 78 13.67 -4.95 0.84
N SER A 79 12.65 -5.79 0.98
CA SER A 79 12.12 -6.23 2.28
C SER A 79 12.73 -7.55 2.77
N ARG A 80 13.46 -8.29 1.90
CA ARG A 80 14.05 -9.60 2.19
C ARG A 80 15.47 -9.70 1.63
N PRO A 81 16.45 -8.96 2.17
CA PRO A 81 17.81 -8.90 1.61
C PRO A 81 18.52 -10.25 1.46
N SER A 82 18.23 -11.21 2.35
CA SER A 82 18.82 -12.56 2.29
C SER A 82 18.47 -13.35 1.02
N MET A 83 17.48 -12.93 0.25
CA MET A 83 17.18 -13.53 -1.05
C MET A 83 18.36 -13.40 -2.02
N THR A 84 19.17 -12.37 -1.90
CA THR A 84 20.36 -12.13 -2.75
C THR A 84 21.54 -13.06 -2.45
N ASP A 85 21.45 -13.88 -1.41
CA ASP A 85 22.43 -14.96 -1.16
C ASP A 85 22.36 -16.06 -2.26
N GLN A 86 21.24 -16.11 -3.01
CA GLN A 86 21.08 -17.00 -4.16
C GLN A 86 21.63 -16.30 -5.42
N PRO A 87 22.64 -16.90 -6.12
CA PRO A 87 23.31 -16.25 -7.25
C PRO A 87 22.37 -15.82 -8.39
N GLU A 88 21.34 -16.61 -8.69
CA GLU A 88 20.35 -16.29 -9.73
C GLU A 88 19.48 -15.10 -9.33
N VAL A 89 19.13 -14.95 -8.05
CA VAL A 89 18.37 -13.78 -7.55
C VAL A 89 19.28 -12.55 -7.57
N ALA A 90 20.53 -12.66 -7.12
CA ALA A 90 21.49 -11.57 -7.17
C ALA A 90 21.71 -11.06 -8.60
N ALA A 91 21.78 -11.95 -9.58
CA ALA A 91 21.90 -11.59 -10.99
C ALA A 91 20.67 -10.84 -11.52
N SER A 92 19.46 -11.27 -11.11
CA SER A 92 18.19 -10.60 -11.45
C SER A 92 18.13 -9.19 -10.84
N VAL A 93 18.48 -9.08 -9.56
CA VAL A 93 18.56 -7.81 -8.82
C VAL A 93 19.50 -6.83 -9.52
N ALA A 94 20.71 -7.27 -9.88
CA ALA A 94 21.70 -6.43 -10.55
C ALA A 94 21.23 -5.92 -11.94
N ARG A 95 20.41 -6.72 -12.66
CA ARG A 95 19.82 -6.27 -13.94
C ARG A 95 18.70 -5.27 -13.74
N ALA A 96 17.92 -5.38 -12.65
CA ALA A 96 16.75 -4.56 -12.39
C ALA A 96 17.09 -3.23 -11.71
N GLU A 97 18.07 -3.20 -10.81
CA GLU A 97 18.41 -2.05 -9.97
C GLU A 97 18.55 -0.72 -10.74
N PRO A 98 19.27 -0.65 -11.89
CA PRO A 98 19.39 0.59 -12.65
C PRO A 98 18.06 1.10 -13.22
N ARG A 99 17.07 0.20 -13.37
CA ARG A 99 15.73 0.52 -13.91
C ARG A 99 14.75 0.95 -12.83
N PHE A 100 15.10 0.78 -11.55
CA PHE A 100 14.23 1.18 -10.44
C PHE A 100 13.97 2.70 -10.41
N ALA A 101 14.78 3.50 -11.06
CA ALA A 101 14.59 4.95 -11.16
C ALA A 101 13.19 5.35 -11.62
N VAL A 102 12.53 4.54 -12.49
CA VAL A 102 11.15 4.79 -12.93
C VAL A 102 10.12 4.55 -11.82
N CYS A 103 10.41 3.67 -10.88
CA CYS A 103 9.57 3.38 -9.72
C CYS A 103 9.82 4.40 -8.60
N ALA A 104 11.07 4.84 -8.45
CA ALA A 104 11.51 5.81 -7.45
C ALA A 104 10.79 7.16 -7.58
N ALA A 105 10.28 7.51 -8.75
CA ALA A 105 9.48 8.72 -8.97
C ALA A 105 8.25 8.80 -8.04
N CYS A 106 7.66 7.65 -7.71
CA CYS A 106 6.52 7.56 -6.79
C CYS A 106 6.92 6.94 -5.45
N HIS A 107 7.76 5.88 -5.44
CA HIS A 107 8.10 5.13 -4.25
C HIS A 107 9.30 5.70 -3.45
N GLY A 108 9.91 6.79 -3.94
CA GLY A 108 11.10 7.38 -3.33
C GLY A 108 12.40 6.70 -3.77
N GLN A 109 13.51 7.43 -3.72
CA GLN A 109 14.85 6.90 -4.07
C GLN A 109 15.30 5.80 -3.11
N ASP A 110 14.82 5.85 -1.88
CA ASP A 110 15.06 4.88 -0.81
C ASP A 110 13.96 3.78 -0.77
N ALA A 111 13.03 3.81 -1.72
CA ALA A 111 11.88 2.89 -1.83
C ALA A 111 10.94 2.88 -0.60
N ARG A 112 11.00 3.92 0.26
CA ARG A 112 10.19 4.00 1.50
C ARG A 112 8.79 4.57 1.28
N GLY A 113 8.41 4.78 0.02
CA GLY A 113 7.08 5.27 -0.32
C GLY A 113 6.95 6.79 -0.30
N ASN A 114 5.73 7.25 -0.55
CA ASN A 114 5.37 8.66 -0.55
C ASN A 114 3.92 8.83 -0.14
N GLN A 115 3.68 9.27 1.09
CA GLN A 115 2.34 9.45 1.64
C GLN A 115 1.51 10.52 0.91
N ALA A 116 2.14 11.51 0.27
CA ALA A 116 1.40 12.49 -0.53
C ALA A 116 0.76 11.88 -1.77
N LEU A 117 1.34 10.79 -2.30
CA LEU A 117 0.83 10.05 -3.45
C LEU A 117 0.09 8.76 -3.05
N GLY A 118 0.18 8.34 -1.80
CA GLY A 118 -0.29 7.03 -1.36
C GLY A 118 0.54 5.88 -1.93
N ALA A 119 1.80 6.15 -2.29
CA ALA A 119 2.72 5.13 -2.77
C ALA A 119 3.33 4.37 -1.58
N PRO A 120 3.19 3.03 -1.51
CA PRO A 120 3.63 2.24 -0.36
C PRO A 120 5.15 2.20 -0.21
N ASN A 121 5.59 1.96 1.01
CA ASN A 121 6.95 1.55 1.36
C ASN A 121 7.20 0.14 0.80
N LEU A 122 8.28 -0.03 0.06
CA LEU A 122 8.68 -1.32 -0.54
C LEU A 122 9.77 -2.03 0.27
N THR A 123 10.23 -1.43 1.38
CA THR A 123 11.33 -1.94 2.19
C THR A 123 10.87 -2.69 3.44
N ASP A 124 9.59 -2.66 3.75
CA ASP A 124 8.98 -3.36 4.88
C ASP A 124 8.35 -4.70 4.48
N GLY A 125 7.74 -5.38 5.44
CA GLY A 125 7.06 -6.66 5.23
C GLY A 125 5.57 -6.56 4.93
N ILE A 126 5.03 -5.34 4.73
CA ILE A 126 3.59 -5.09 4.59
C ILE A 126 3.23 -4.96 3.11
N TRP A 127 2.39 -5.87 2.61
CA TRP A 127 2.08 -6.01 1.20
C TRP A 127 0.58 -6.03 0.95
N LEU A 128 0.02 -4.88 0.60
CA LEU A 128 -1.42 -4.72 0.36
C LEU A 128 -1.98 -5.68 -0.69
N HIS A 129 -1.22 -5.98 -1.73
CA HIS A 129 -1.64 -6.84 -2.85
C HIS A 129 -1.00 -8.23 -2.85
N GLY A 130 -0.28 -8.57 -1.78
CA GLY A 130 0.42 -9.84 -1.61
C GLY A 130 1.92 -9.75 -1.87
N ALA A 131 2.67 -10.55 -1.10
CA ALA A 131 4.15 -10.57 -1.07
C ALA A 131 4.78 -11.65 -1.95
N ARG A 132 3.98 -12.50 -2.61
CA ARG A 132 4.51 -13.53 -3.50
C ARG A 132 5.04 -12.90 -4.77
N LEU A 133 6.03 -13.55 -5.38
CA LEU A 133 6.63 -13.06 -6.61
C LEU A 133 5.59 -12.78 -7.71
N GLU A 134 4.64 -13.70 -7.89
CA GLU A 134 3.57 -13.56 -8.87
C GLU A 134 2.64 -12.37 -8.59
N ASP A 135 2.40 -12.05 -7.32
CA ASP A 135 1.59 -10.89 -6.93
C ASP A 135 2.30 -9.58 -7.30
N ILE A 136 3.63 -9.53 -7.12
CA ILE A 136 4.47 -8.37 -7.45
C ILE A 136 4.61 -8.25 -8.98
N GLU A 137 4.87 -9.36 -9.70
CA GLU A 137 4.89 -9.38 -11.17
C GLU A 137 3.58 -8.85 -11.75
N THR A 138 2.43 -9.31 -11.23
CA THR A 138 1.10 -8.84 -11.63
C THR A 138 0.94 -7.35 -11.36
N THR A 139 1.41 -6.88 -10.20
CA THR A 139 1.35 -5.45 -9.83
C THR A 139 2.16 -4.59 -10.81
N ILE A 140 3.37 -5.02 -11.18
CA ILE A 140 4.21 -4.31 -12.15
C ILE A 140 3.60 -4.36 -13.55
N ARG A 141 3.05 -5.50 -13.96
CA ARG A 141 2.51 -5.71 -15.30
C ARG A 141 1.22 -4.95 -15.53
N GLU A 142 0.29 -5.02 -14.59
CA GLU A 142 -1.09 -4.54 -14.76
C GLU A 142 -1.36 -3.21 -14.05
N GLY A 143 -0.46 -2.80 -13.13
CA GLY A 143 -0.71 -1.70 -12.23
C GLY A 143 -1.72 -2.05 -11.13
N ARG A 144 -2.08 -1.04 -10.35
CA ARG A 144 -3.12 -1.15 -9.31
C ARG A 144 -3.98 0.10 -9.29
N SER A 145 -5.26 -0.09 -9.00
CA SER A 145 -6.19 1.00 -8.75
C SER A 145 -7.02 0.64 -7.52
N GLY A 146 -6.96 1.46 -6.50
CA GLY A 146 -7.72 1.29 -5.27
C GLY A 146 -8.55 2.54 -4.98
N ARG A 147 -9.79 2.36 -4.54
CA ARG A 147 -10.67 3.47 -4.18
C ARG A 147 -11.30 3.24 -2.82
N MET A 148 -11.09 4.18 -1.91
CA MET A 148 -11.88 4.36 -0.69
C MET A 148 -12.91 5.48 -0.96
N PRO A 149 -14.21 5.22 -0.86
CA PRO A 149 -15.21 6.24 -1.11
C PRO A 149 -15.19 7.32 -0.03
N PRO A 150 -15.60 8.57 -0.35
CA PRO A 150 -15.79 9.61 0.64
C PRO A 150 -17.02 9.32 1.51
N HIS A 151 -16.98 9.67 2.80
CA HIS A 151 -18.06 9.44 3.74
C HIS A 151 -18.74 10.75 4.19
N GLU A 152 -18.30 11.92 3.71
CA GLU A 152 -18.91 13.22 4.05
C GLU A 152 -20.39 13.33 3.70
N SER A 153 -20.84 12.62 2.66
CA SER A 153 -22.24 12.64 2.23
C SER A 153 -23.17 11.73 3.07
N VAL A 154 -22.58 10.79 3.86
CA VAL A 154 -23.34 9.78 4.61
C VAL A 154 -23.17 9.89 6.13
N LEU A 155 -22.14 10.59 6.60
CA LEU A 155 -21.86 10.80 8.01
C LEU A 155 -21.78 12.31 8.31
N SER A 156 -22.37 12.72 9.47
CA SER A 156 -22.17 14.08 9.96
C SER A 156 -20.73 14.32 10.40
N GLU A 157 -20.33 15.59 10.48
CA GLU A 157 -18.97 15.98 10.85
C GLU A 157 -18.55 15.40 12.21
N GLU A 158 -19.48 15.39 13.19
CA GLU A 158 -19.22 14.81 14.52
C GLU A 158 -18.96 13.30 14.43
N ARG A 159 -19.72 12.59 13.58
CA ARG A 159 -19.52 11.14 13.36
C ARG A 159 -18.22 10.83 12.62
N LEU A 160 -17.81 11.68 11.68
CA LEU A 160 -16.51 11.58 11.01
C LEU A 160 -15.36 11.70 12.03
N HIS A 161 -15.43 12.68 12.95
CA HIS A 161 -14.43 12.84 14.00
C HIS A 161 -14.39 11.65 14.98
N VAL A 162 -15.56 11.16 15.41
CA VAL A 162 -15.63 9.99 16.30
C VAL A 162 -15.04 8.76 15.61
N LEU A 163 -15.33 8.57 14.32
CA LEU A 163 -14.80 7.44 13.55
C LEU A 163 -13.30 7.57 13.32
N ALA A 164 -12.79 8.77 13.01
CA ALA A 164 -11.37 9.03 12.86
C ALA A 164 -10.60 8.78 14.17
N ALA A 165 -11.14 9.22 15.30
CA ALA A 165 -10.56 8.96 16.62
C ALA A 165 -10.55 7.45 16.96
N TYR A 166 -11.60 6.73 16.61
CA TYR A 166 -11.66 5.28 16.78
C TYR A 166 -10.57 4.58 15.94
N VAL A 167 -10.49 4.90 14.65
CA VAL A 167 -9.49 4.32 13.74
C VAL A 167 -8.06 4.66 14.18
N TYR A 168 -7.81 5.91 14.57
CA TYR A 168 -6.53 6.33 15.13
C TYR A 168 -6.14 5.48 16.35
N GLY A 169 -7.10 5.21 17.25
CA GLY A 169 -6.86 4.37 18.43
C GLY A 169 -6.56 2.90 18.14
N LEU A 170 -6.90 2.38 16.94
CA LEU A 170 -6.65 0.97 16.58
C LEU A 170 -5.16 0.66 16.39
N SER A 171 -4.35 1.63 15.97
CA SER A 171 -2.90 1.49 15.75
C SER A 171 -2.06 1.99 16.94
N GLN A 172 -2.70 2.51 17.99
CA GLN A 172 -1.97 2.93 19.19
C GLN A 172 -1.75 1.74 20.14
N PRO A 173 -0.57 1.64 20.79
CA PRO A 173 -0.25 0.58 21.74
C PRO A 173 -1.10 0.62 23.01
#